data_23796fe603465ccdda2138d2f0e08d8d
#
_entry.id   23796fe603465ccdda2138d2f0e08d8d
#
_cell.length_a   1.000
_cell.length_b   1.000
_cell.length_c   1.000
_cell.angle_alpha   90.00
_cell.angle_beta   90.00
_cell.angle_gamma   90.00
#
_symmetry.space_group_name_H-M   'P 1'
#
loop_
_entity.id
_entity.type
_entity.pdbx_description
1 polymer ?
#
loop_
_entity_poly.entity_id
_entity_poly.type
_entity_poly.pdbx_seq_one_letter_code
_entity_poly.pdbx_strand_id
1 'polypeptide(L)'
;MNKTYKLAIVGATGLVGRTALKILEEKNLPNFEYKLFCSKKSAGTKIKFLGKEYIAQELTENSFDEGFDFAIFSAGGDTSKKFSPIAASKGCIVIDNSSAFRMDKDVPLVVPEVNPEDIKLNHGIIANPNCSTIQAVVC
;
A
#
# COMPACT_ATOMS: atom_id res chain seq x y z
N MET A 1 2.07 25.93 6.34
CA MET A 1 2.88 25.10 5.41
C MET A 1 2.18 23.76 5.19
N ASN A 2 2.10 23.35 3.95
CA ASN A 2 1.47 22.08 3.62
C ASN A 2 2.44 20.92 3.86
N LYS A 3 2.01 19.93 4.61
CA LYS A 3 2.79 18.71 4.83
C LYS A 3 2.88 17.92 3.52
N THR A 4 4.07 17.40 3.20
CA THR A 4 4.25 16.43 2.13
C THR A 4 4.18 15.03 2.72
N TYR A 5 3.32 14.20 2.18
CA TYR A 5 3.14 12.80 2.62
C TYR A 5 3.99 11.88 1.76
N LYS A 6 4.57 10.88 2.37
CA LYS A 6 5.34 9.84 1.67
C LYS A 6 4.54 8.56 1.60
N LEU A 7 4.31 8.08 0.38
CA LEU A 7 3.54 6.87 0.10
C LEU A 7 4.42 5.82 -0.57
N ALA A 8 4.53 4.67 0.06
CA ALA A 8 5.21 3.51 -0.53
C ALA A 8 4.19 2.63 -1.27
N ILE A 9 4.53 2.19 -2.48
CA ILE A 9 3.74 1.20 -3.23
C ILE A 9 4.56 -0.09 -3.28
N VAL A 10 4.13 -1.08 -2.53
CA VAL A 10 4.79 -2.40 -2.45
C VAL A 10 4.10 -3.36 -3.41
N GLY A 11 4.85 -3.96 -4.31
CA GLY A 11 4.31 -4.74 -5.41
C GLY A 11 4.02 -3.91 -6.65
N ALA A 12 4.74 -2.81 -6.83
CA ALA A 12 4.50 -1.83 -7.90
C ALA A 12 4.63 -2.41 -9.31
N THR A 13 5.39 -3.48 -9.49
CA THR A 13 5.60 -4.13 -10.79
C THR A 13 4.51 -5.13 -11.17
N GLY A 14 3.68 -5.54 -10.19
CA GLY A 14 2.58 -6.47 -10.42
C GLY A 14 1.35 -5.80 -11.02
N LEU A 15 0.36 -6.60 -11.43
CA LEU A 15 -0.86 -6.11 -12.08
C LEU A 15 -1.64 -5.14 -11.17
N VAL A 16 -1.88 -5.53 -9.93
CA VAL A 16 -2.63 -4.69 -8.97
C VAL A 16 -1.85 -3.42 -8.62
N GLY A 17 -0.53 -3.54 -8.42
CA GLY A 17 0.33 -2.39 -8.16
C GLY A 17 0.31 -1.37 -9.30
N ARG A 18 0.40 -1.83 -10.54
CA ARG A 18 0.32 -0.96 -11.72
C ARG A 18 -1.03 -0.29 -11.85
N THR A 19 -2.10 -1.01 -11.54
CA THR A 19 -3.45 -0.44 -11.52
C THR A 19 -3.58 0.65 -10.45
N ALA A 20 -3.02 0.41 -9.27
CA ALA A 20 -2.99 1.41 -8.19
C ALA A 20 -2.25 2.68 -8.63
N LEU A 21 -1.11 2.54 -9.30
CA LEU A 21 -0.37 3.69 -9.84
C LEU A 21 -1.20 4.48 -10.85
N LYS A 22 -1.91 3.79 -11.74
CA LYS A 22 -2.79 4.44 -12.72
C LYS A 22 -3.89 5.27 -12.04
N ILE A 23 -4.53 4.70 -11.02
CA ILE A 23 -5.56 5.40 -10.25
C ILE A 23 -4.97 6.62 -9.54
N LEU A 24 -3.77 6.48 -8.96
CA LEU A 24 -3.10 7.60 -8.29
C LEU A 24 -2.76 8.72 -9.27
N GLU A 25 -2.37 8.39 -10.51
CA GLU A 25 -2.17 9.39 -11.56
C GLU A 25 -3.47 10.15 -11.87
N GLU A 26 -4.56 9.41 -12.04
CA GLU A 26 -5.88 10.00 -12.32
C GLU A 26 -6.36 10.91 -11.19
N LYS A 27 -6.13 10.49 -9.94
CA LYS A 27 -6.51 11.27 -8.75
C LYS A 27 -5.60 12.48 -8.54
N ASN A 28 -4.35 12.40 -8.98
CA ASN A 28 -3.36 13.47 -8.86
C ASN A 28 -3.35 14.12 -7.47
N LEU A 29 -3.09 13.31 -6.44
CA LEU A 29 -3.12 13.77 -5.06
C LEU A 29 -2.05 14.84 -4.81
N PRO A 30 -2.43 15.99 -4.27
CA PRO A 30 -1.46 17.05 -3.96
C PRO A 30 -0.57 16.66 -2.77
N ASN A 31 0.66 17.13 -2.80
CA ASN A 31 1.61 16.99 -1.67
C ASN A 31 1.95 15.55 -1.31
N PHE A 32 2.07 14.66 -2.31
CA PHE A 32 2.53 13.29 -2.12
C PHE A 32 3.86 13.05 -2.82
N GLU A 33 4.76 12.35 -2.14
CA GLU A 33 5.96 11.77 -2.72
C GLU A 33 5.79 10.25 -2.73
N TYR A 34 6.24 9.61 -3.79
CA TYR A 34 6.04 8.18 -4.01
C TYR A 34 7.36 7.44 -4.08
N LYS A 35 7.37 6.22 -3.53
CA LYS A 35 8.46 5.29 -3.71
C LYS A 35 7.89 3.92 -4.05
N LEU A 36 8.48 3.28 -5.06
CA LEU A 36 8.00 2.03 -5.60
C LEU A 36 8.91 0.89 -5.17
N PHE A 37 8.32 -0.15 -4.58
CA PHE A 37 9.03 -1.33 -4.12
C PHE A 37 8.54 -2.58 -4.84
N CYS A 38 9.44 -3.53 -5.03
CA CYS A 38 9.17 -4.80 -5.70
C CYS A 38 10.04 -5.90 -5.10
N SER A 39 9.90 -7.11 -5.64
CA SER A 39 10.80 -8.21 -5.28
C SER A 39 12.21 -7.96 -5.81
N LYS A 40 13.19 -8.67 -5.24
CA LYS A 40 14.58 -8.65 -5.70
C LYS A 40 14.67 -8.93 -7.21
N LYS A 41 13.88 -9.87 -7.71
CA LYS A 41 13.85 -10.26 -9.12
C LYS A 41 13.45 -9.10 -10.03
N SER A 42 12.55 -8.24 -9.58
CA SER A 42 12.01 -7.12 -10.35
C SER A 42 12.70 -5.79 -10.05
N ALA A 43 13.64 -5.77 -9.13
CA ALA A 43 14.38 -4.56 -8.76
C ALA A 43 15.09 -3.96 -9.97
N GLY A 44 15.05 -2.64 -10.10
CA GLY A 44 15.61 -1.93 -11.25
C GLY A 44 14.61 -1.70 -12.39
N THR A 45 13.38 -2.23 -12.28
CA THR A 45 12.35 -2.00 -13.29
C THR A 45 11.99 -0.50 -13.34
N LYS A 46 12.01 0.06 -14.53
CA LYS A 46 11.63 1.45 -14.76
C LYS A 46 10.12 1.54 -14.98
N ILE A 47 9.48 2.42 -14.23
CA ILE A 47 8.04 2.64 -14.31
C ILE A 47 7.79 4.13 -14.54
N LYS A 48 7.07 4.45 -15.61
CA LYS A 48 6.65 5.83 -15.86
C LYS A 48 5.38 6.12 -15.05
N PHE A 49 5.47 7.13 -14.21
CA PHE A 49 4.40 7.50 -13.28
C PHE A 49 4.43 9.01 -13.04
N LEU A 50 3.28 9.68 -13.17
CA LEU A 50 3.16 11.13 -13.01
C LEU A 50 4.16 11.93 -13.86
N GLY A 51 4.40 11.48 -15.09
CA GLY A 51 5.31 12.15 -16.00
C GLY A 51 6.79 11.99 -15.69
N LYS A 52 7.13 11.18 -14.68
CA LYS A 52 8.51 10.91 -14.25
C LYS A 52 8.84 9.43 -14.40
N GLU A 53 10.12 9.11 -14.54
CA GLU A 53 10.59 7.74 -14.52
C GLU A 53 10.96 7.35 -13.09
N TYR A 54 10.30 6.35 -12.54
CA TYR A 54 10.61 5.77 -11.23
C TYR A 54 11.32 4.44 -11.42
N ILE A 55 12.30 4.18 -10.58
CA ILE A 55 12.98 2.88 -10.56
C ILE A 55 12.46 2.11 -9.35
N ALA A 56 11.83 0.95 -9.59
CA ALA A 56 11.35 0.09 -8.52
C ALA A 56 12.54 -0.50 -7.75
N GLN A 57 12.51 -0.37 -6.44
CA GLN A 57 13.58 -0.82 -5.56
C GLN A 57 13.20 -2.13 -4.87
N GLU A 58 14.20 -2.94 -4.53
CA GLU A 58 13.96 -4.14 -3.74
C GLU A 58 13.39 -3.79 -2.38
N LEU A 59 12.32 -4.48 -1.99
CA LEU A 59 11.77 -4.37 -0.65
C LEU A 59 12.67 -5.13 0.34
N THR A 60 13.15 -4.44 1.35
CA THR A 60 13.98 -5.00 2.42
C THR A 60 13.44 -4.59 3.79
N GLU A 61 13.98 -5.20 4.84
CA GLU A 61 13.59 -4.86 6.21
C GLU A 61 13.90 -3.39 6.57
N ASN A 62 14.83 -2.77 5.86
CA ASN A 62 15.24 -1.38 6.08
C ASN A 62 14.52 -0.39 5.18
N SER A 63 13.65 -0.86 4.28
CA SER A 63 12.97 0.01 3.31
C SER A 63 12.14 1.11 3.96
N PHE A 64 11.61 0.86 5.15
CA PHE A 64 10.74 1.82 5.86
C PHE A 64 11.49 2.70 6.86
N ASP A 65 12.81 2.57 6.96
CA ASP A 65 13.63 3.36 7.90
C ASP A 65 13.66 4.85 7.57
N GLU A 66 13.48 5.20 6.30
CA GLU A 66 13.44 6.60 5.87
C GLU A 66 12.16 7.34 6.26
N GLY A 67 11.15 6.63 6.75
CA GLY A 67 9.88 7.20 7.19
C GLY A 67 8.88 7.35 6.05
N PHE A 68 7.78 6.59 6.13
CA PHE A 68 6.64 6.72 5.24
C PHE A 68 5.38 6.99 6.07
N ASP A 69 4.50 7.83 5.55
CA ASP A 69 3.20 8.07 6.18
C ASP A 69 2.23 6.92 5.86
N PHE A 70 2.27 6.44 4.62
CA PHE A 70 1.37 5.38 4.16
C PHE A 70 2.12 4.37 3.28
N ALA A 71 1.62 3.15 3.23
CA ALA A 71 2.09 2.13 2.30
C ALA A 71 0.91 1.32 1.78
N ILE A 72 0.86 1.11 0.47
CA ILE A 72 -0.10 0.20 -0.16
C ILE A 72 0.65 -1.09 -0.48
N PHE A 73 0.17 -2.21 0.07
CA PHE A 73 0.77 -3.52 -0.13
C PHE A 73 -0.09 -4.35 -1.09
N SER A 74 0.49 -4.76 -2.20
CA SER A 74 -0.13 -5.63 -3.20
C SER A 74 0.86 -6.66 -3.75
N ALA A 75 1.64 -7.26 -2.87
CA ALA A 75 2.73 -8.19 -3.22
C ALA A 75 2.51 -9.61 -2.67
N GLY A 76 1.28 -9.95 -2.29
CA GLY A 76 0.92 -11.26 -1.76
C GLY A 76 1.01 -11.36 -0.24
N GLY A 77 0.40 -12.43 0.30
CA GLY A 77 0.24 -12.61 1.75
C GLY A 77 1.55 -12.78 2.50
N ASP A 78 2.50 -13.54 1.96
CA ASP A 78 3.78 -13.78 2.63
C ASP A 78 4.59 -12.49 2.78
N THR A 79 4.61 -11.66 1.74
CA THR A 79 5.27 -10.35 1.77
C THR A 79 4.61 -9.44 2.81
N SER A 80 3.28 -9.41 2.83
CA SER A 80 2.55 -8.60 3.80
C SER A 80 2.78 -9.06 5.23
N LYS A 81 2.75 -10.37 5.50
CA LYS A 81 3.02 -10.91 6.84
C LYS A 81 4.39 -10.51 7.37
N LYS A 82 5.38 -10.50 6.50
CA LYS A 82 6.76 -10.15 6.89
C LYS A 82 6.95 -8.64 7.04
N PHE A 83 6.52 -7.85 6.06
CA PHE A 83 6.91 -6.44 5.96
C PHE A 83 5.88 -5.45 6.50
N SER A 84 4.58 -5.79 6.52
CA SER A 84 3.59 -4.86 7.06
C SER A 84 3.79 -4.53 8.54
N PRO A 85 4.09 -5.52 9.41
CA PRO A 85 4.41 -5.19 10.81
C PRO A 85 5.65 -4.31 10.95
N ILE A 86 6.65 -4.52 10.11
CA ILE A 86 7.87 -3.70 10.10
C ILE A 86 7.52 -2.25 9.74
N ALA A 87 6.76 -2.06 8.67
CA ALA A 87 6.31 -0.73 8.25
C ALA A 87 5.49 -0.05 9.35
N ALA A 88 4.54 -0.76 9.94
CA ALA A 88 3.70 -0.24 11.02
C ALA A 88 4.55 0.16 12.25
N SER A 89 5.58 -0.62 12.59
CA SER A 89 6.48 -0.31 13.71
C SER A 89 7.28 0.98 13.48
N LYS A 90 7.45 1.38 12.23
CA LYS A 90 8.12 2.63 11.85
C LYS A 90 7.17 3.83 11.71
N GLY A 91 5.93 3.68 12.17
CA GLY A 91 4.92 4.76 12.13
C GLY A 91 4.16 4.88 10.82
N CYS A 92 4.32 3.92 9.90
CA CYS A 92 3.62 3.89 8.63
C CYS A 92 2.23 3.26 8.79
N ILE A 93 1.22 3.82 8.15
CA ILE A 93 -0.10 3.19 8.06
C ILE A 93 -0.12 2.34 6.80
N VAL A 94 -0.24 1.03 6.98
CA VAL A 94 -0.26 0.05 5.90
C VAL A 94 -1.69 -0.21 5.45
N ILE A 95 -1.92 -0.09 4.14
CA ILE A 95 -3.16 -0.50 3.48
C ILE A 95 -2.84 -1.78 2.73
N ASP A 96 -3.30 -2.92 3.25
CA ASP A 96 -2.92 -4.23 2.75
C ASP A 96 -4.00 -4.83 1.86
N ASN A 97 -3.67 -5.06 0.60
CA ASN A 97 -4.57 -5.67 -0.38
C ASN A 97 -4.39 -7.19 -0.48
N SER A 98 -3.57 -7.81 0.39
CA SER A 98 -3.43 -9.27 0.47
C SER A 98 -4.45 -9.87 1.43
N SER A 99 -4.46 -11.20 1.51
CA SER A 99 -5.30 -11.91 2.48
C SER A 99 -4.68 -12.05 3.87
N ALA A 100 -3.46 -11.56 4.07
CA ALA A 100 -2.64 -11.84 5.25
C ALA A 100 -3.33 -11.49 6.58
N PHE A 101 -4.04 -10.37 6.63
CA PHE A 101 -4.63 -9.84 7.87
C PHE A 101 -6.16 -9.76 7.86
N ARG A 102 -6.81 -10.27 6.82
CA ARG A 102 -8.28 -10.16 6.67
C ARG A 102 -9.07 -10.82 7.81
N MET A 103 -8.51 -11.87 8.42
CA MET A 103 -9.15 -12.59 9.53
C MET A 103 -8.57 -12.23 10.88
N ASP A 104 -7.64 -11.29 10.95
CA ASP A 104 -7.03 -10.83 12.19
C ASP A 104 -8.00 -9.91 12.93
N LYS A 105 -8.27 -10.22 14.21
CA LYS A 105 -9.21 -9.46 15.06
C LYS A 105 -8.74 -8.03 15.32
N ASP A 106 -7.44 -7.82 15.34
CA ASP A 106 -6.83 -6.52 15.67
C ASP A 106 -6.62 -5.65 14.43
N VAL A 107 -6.95 -6.16 13.24
CA VAL A 107 -6.82 -5.43 11.98
C VAL A 107 -8.19 -5.17 11.39
N PRO A 108 -8.60 -3.90 11.22
CA PRO A 108 -9.89 -3.60 10.61
C PRO A 108 -9.90 -3.98 9.14
N LEU A 109 -10.99 -4.60 8.71
CA LEU A 109 -11.25 -4.92 7.31
C LEU A 109 -12.18 -3.83 6.78
N VAL A 110 -11.69 -2.98 5.89
CA VAL A 110 -12.36 -1.75 5.50
C VAL A 110 -12.66 -1.68 4.02
N VAL A 111 -13.90 -1.36 3.70
CA VAL A 111 -14.35 -0.85 2.40
C VAL A 111 -14.82 0.59 2.65
N PRO A 112 -14.12 1.62 2.16
CA PRO A 112 -14.41 3.01 2.52
C PRO A 112 -15.85 3.44 2.26
N GLU A 113 -16.50 2.87 1.25
CA GLU A 113 -17.89 3.17 0.89
C GLU A 113 -18.90 2.52 1.85
N VAL A 114 -18.47 1.58 2.69
CA VAL A 114 -19.34 0.78 3.57
C VAL A 114 -19.09 1.06 5.04
N ASN A 115 -17.81 0.96 5.48
CA ASN A 115 -17.45 1.08 6.89
C ASN A 115 -16.22 1.98 7.11
N PRO A 116 -16.20 3.23 6.63
CA PRO A 116 -15.04 4.10 6.75
C PRO A 116 -14.65 4.41 8.20
N GLU A 117 -15.60 4.38 9.12
CA GLU A 117 -15.36 4.65 10.55
C GLU A 117 -14.46 3.60 11.19
N ASP A 118 -14.43 2.37 10.65
CA ASP A 118 -13.59 1.29 11.18
C ASP A 118 -12.10 1.53 10.96
N ILE A 119 -11.73 2.47 10.11
CA ILE A 119 -10.33 2.90 9.94
C ILE A 119 -9.73 3.34 11.28
N LYS A 120 -10.51 3.94 12.15
CA LYS A 120 -10.06 4.41 13.47
C LYS A 120 -9.61 3.29 14.39
N LEU A 121 -9.99 2.05 14.09
CA LEU A 121 -9.63 0.87 14.88
C LEU A 121 -8.25 0.32 14.51
N ASN A 122 -7.55 0.90 13.52
CA ASN A 122 -6.28 0.37 13.09
C ASN A 122 -5.16 0.63 14.10
N HIS A 123 -4.22 -0.30 14.16
CA HIS A 123 -2.97 -0.20 14.90
C HIS A 123 -1.77 -0.15 13.93
N GLY A 124 -1.95 0.52 12.79
CA GLY A 124 -0.95 0.67 11.75
C GLY A 124 -1.18 -0.19 10.51
N ILE A 125 -2.12 -1.14 10.55
CA ILE A 125 -2.46 -1.98 9.39
C ILE A 125 -3.97 -1.95 9.19
N ILE A 126 -4.37 -1.72 7.94
CA ILE A 126 -5.77 -1.76 7.49
C ILE A 126 -5.84 -2.81 6.39
N ALA A 127 -6.70 -3.80 6.53
CA ALA A 127 -6.90 -4.83 5.52
C ALA A 127 -8.00 -4.42 4.53
N ASN A 128 -7.78 -4.75 3.26
CA ASN A 128 -8.73 -4.54 2.19
C ASN A 128 -9.31 -5.89 1.76
N PRO A 129 -10.65 -6.04 1.64
CA PRO A 129 -11.25 -7.30 1.18
C PRO A 129 -10.85 -7.63 -0.25
N ASN A 130 -11.13 -8.86 -0.70
CA ASN A 130 -10.89 -9.22 -2.10
C ASN A 130 -11.84 -8.43 -3.03
N CYS A 131 -11.48 -8.33 -4.30
CA CYS A 131 -12.23 -7.52 -5.26
C CYS A 131 -13.69 -7.96 -5.43
N SER A 132 -13.97 -9.25 -5.40
CA SER A 132 -15.34 -9.78 -5.50
C SER A 132 -16.18 -9.39 -4.29
N THR A 133 -15.63 -9.45 -3.09
CA THR A 133 -16.30 -9.02 -1.85
C THR A 133 -16.62 -7.52 -1.91
N ILE A 134 -15.67 -6.70 -2.34
CA ILE A 134 -15.88 -5.26 -2.45
C ILE A 134 -17.04 -4.95 -3.41
N GLN A 135 -17.06 -5.59 -4.57
CA GLN A 135 -18.13 -5.42 -5.54
C GLN A 135 -19.50 -5.81 -4.96
N ALA A 136 -19.54 -6.90 -4.19
CA ALA A 136 -20.79 -7.39 -3.60
C ALA A 136 -21.34 -6.46 -2.51
N VAL A 137 -20.49 -5.84 -1.69
CA VAL A 137 -20.94 -5.02 -0.54
C VAL A 137 -21.19 -3.55 -0.90
N VAL A 138 -20.70 -3.08 -2.04
CA VAL A 138 -20.91 -1.70 -2.51
C VAL A 138 -22.18 -1.56 -3.36
N CYS A 139 -22.69 -2.64 -3.96
CA CYS A 139 -23.90 -2.65 -4.80
C CYS A 139 -25.17 -2.40 -3.99
#